data_0037e0c284295e68804182b197c2a938
#
_entry.id   0037e0c284295e68804182b197c2a938
#
_cell.length_a   1.000
_cell.length_b   1.000
_cell.length_c   1.000
_cell.angle_alpha   90.00
_cell.angle_beta   90.00
_cell.angle_gamma   90.00
#
_symmetry.space_group_name_H-M   'P 1'
#
loop_
_entity.id
_entity.type
_entity.pdbx_description
1 polymer ?
#
loop_
_entity_poly.entity_id
_entity_poly.type
_entity_poly.pdbx_seq_one_letter_code
_entity_poly.pdbx_strand_id
1 'polypeptide(L)'
;MKKIELTTKEELNIYMSHVRQQLLRQLSVSGSPMTPKMLADRLGISASSTQHHIKKLISLGLIELDHTESINGITASFYKPAQVTVQIGLDRDDGLVQQKDALIQDSIAQVYDGFRQRMKKRIDLSVNRDPNELQKSGDILTGVAYLDDNESQELMHLIVSYIEKHTTPGAGRHPWEFALIAYNAEEELSDGGSTNE
;
A
#
# COMPACT_ATOMS: atom_id res chain seq x y z
N MET A 1 -15.52 2.67 -1.46
CA MET A 1 -14.40 3.00 -2.39
C MET A 1 -14.53 2.19 -3.68
N LYS A 2 -14.10 2.71 -4.84
CA LYS A 2 -14.07 1.96 -6.11
C LYS A 2 -13.01 0.87 -6.01
N LYS A 3 -13.36 -0.37 -6.40
CA LYS A 3 -12.39 -1.48 -6.48
C LYS A 3 -11.82 -1.57 -7.89
N ILE A 4 -10.53 -1.77 -8.00
CA ILE A 4 -9.81 -2.10 -9.24
C ILE A 4 -9.27 -3.51 -9.06
N GLU A 5 -9.65 -4.40 -9.94
CA GLU A 5 -9.16 -5.77 -9.96
C GLU A 5 -8.13 -5.92 -11.08
N LEU A 6 -6.93 -6.41 -10.73
CA LEU A 6 -5.87 -6.67 -11.69
C LEU A 6 -6.04 -8.09 -12.22
N THR A 7 -6.54 -8.20 -13.44
CA THR A 7 -6.92 -9.50 -14.05
C THR A 7 -5.99 -9.95 -15.16
N THR A 8 -5.18 -9.05 -15.70
CA THR A 8 -4.29 -9.35 -16.80
C THR A 8 -2.81 -9.27 -16.41
N LYS A 9 -1.97 -10.03 -17.09
CA LYS A 9 -0.52 -9.96 -16.93
C LYS A 9 0.03 -8.56 -17.19
N GLU A 10 -0.56 -7.82 -18.13
CA GLU A 10 -0.13 -6.45 -18.44
C GLU A 10 -0.46 -5.51 -17.28
N GLU A 11 -1.65 -5.57 -16.71
CA GLU A 11 -2.05 -4.78 -15.54
C GLU A 11 -1.17 -5.07 -14.33
N LEU A 12 -0.91 -6.35 -14.06
CA LEU A 12 0.01 -6.77 -13.00
C LEU A 12 1.42 -6.22 -13.26
N ASN A 13 1.97 -6.36 -14.46
CA ASN A 13 3.28 -5.82 -14.80
C ASN A 13 3.34 -4.30 -14.66
N ILE A 14 2.25 -3.58 -14.98
CA ILE A 14 2.18 -2.14 -14.74
C ILE A 14 2.20 -1.87 -13.23
N TYR A 15 1.41 -2.58 -12.45
CA TYR A 15 1.30 -2.36 -11.01
C TYR A 15 2.57 -2.77 -10.25
N MET A 16 3.18 -3.90 -10.59
CA MET A 16 4.34 -4.49 -9.92
C MET A 16 5.66 -3.72 -10.11
N SER A 17 5.72 -2.73 -11.00
CA SER A 17 6.96 -1.99 -11.21
C SER A 17 7.36 -1.22 -9.96
N HIS A 18 8.54 -1.49 -9.45
CA HIS A 18 9.09 -0.83 -8.25
C HIS A 18 9.02 0.70 -8.33
N VAL A 19 9.39 1.29 -9.47
CA VAL A 19 9.31 2.75 -9.67
C VAL A 19 7.86 3.25 -9.56
N ARG A 20 6.89 2.51 -10.10
CA ARG A 20 5.48 2.90 -10.02
C ARG A 20 4.92 2.76 -8.62
N GLN A 21 5.32 1.74 -7.88
CA GLN A 21 4.97 1.60 -6.46
C GLN A 21 5.57 2.75 -5.63
N GLN A 22 6.81 3.14 -5.89
CA GLN A 22 7.40 4.31 -5.25
C GLN A 22 6.68 5.62 -5.60
N LEU A 23 6.24 5.80 -6.85
CA LEU A 23 5.44 6.97 -7.26
C LEU A 23 4.10 7.03 -6.51
N LEU A 24 3.37 5.92 -6.45
CA LEU A 24 2.11 5.81 -5.70
C LEU A 24 2.34 6.13 -4.21
N ARG A 25 3.38 5.55 -3.63
CA ARG A 25 3.75 5.79 -2.24
C ARG A 25 4.09 7.27 -1.98
N GLN A 26 4.88 7.91 -2.86
CA GLN A 26 5.23 9.32 -2.70
C GLN A 26 4.00 10.23 -2.76
N LEU A 27 3.08 9.97 -3.67
CA LEU A 27 1.82 10.69 -3.77
C LEU A 27 0.94 10.50 -2.53
N SER A 28 0.81 9.25 -2.06
CA SER A 28 0.00 8.93 -0.88
C SER A 28 0.57 9.55 0.40
N VAL A 29 1.88 9.43 0.61
CA VAL A 29 2.55 9.95 1.82
C VAL A 29 2.63 11.48 1.82
N SER A 30 2.71 12.11 0.64
CA SER A 30 2.76 13.58 0.57
C SER A 30 1.45 14.23 1.02
N GLY A 31 0.33 13.55 0.84
CA GLY A 31 -1.01 14.09 1.12
C GLY A 31 -1.40 15.30 0.26
N SER A 32 -0.58 15.65 -0.73
CA SER A 32 -0.78 16.80 -1.63
C SER A 32 -0.51 16.40 -3.08
N PRO A 33 -1.22 16.98 -4.05
CA PRO A 33 -0.94 16.74 -5.46
C PRO A 33 0.48 17.15 -5.86
N MET A 34 1.09 16.40 -6.77
CA MET A 34 2.47 16.65 -7.20
C MET A 34 2.59 16.64 -8.73
N THR A 35 3.52 17.46 -9.23
CA THR A 35 3.89 17.45 -10.65
C THR A 35 4.85 16.30 -10.96
N PRO A 36 4.97 15.87 -12.24
CA PRO A 36 5.98 14.90 -12.65
C PRO A 36 7.41 15.32 -12.28
N LYS A 37 7.70 16.62 -12.32
CA LYS A 37 9.00 17.16 -11.91
C LYS A 37 9.26 16.96 -10.42
N MET A 38 8.30 17.30 -9.56
CA MET A 38 8.43 17.10 -8.11
C MET A 38 8.65 15.63 -7.74
N LEU A 39 7.94 14.72 -8.42
CA LEU A 39 8.10 13.28 -8.22
C LEU A 39 9.46 12.79 -8.73
N ALA A 40 9.90 13.28 -9.90
CA ALA A 40 11.19 12.98 -10.48
C ALA A 40 12.34 13.33 -9.52
N ASP A 41 12.29 14.55 -8.96
CA ASP A 41 13.29 15.04 -8.01
C ASP A 41 13.35 14.21 -6.73
N ARG A 42 12.18 13.78 -6.21
CA ARG A 42 12.12 12.91 -5.02
C ARG A 42 12.66 11.50 -5.25
N LEU A 43 12.46 10.96 -6.45
CA LEU A 43 12.85 9.59 -6.78
C LEU A 43 14.22 9.50 -7.46
N GLY A 44 14.86 10.62 -7.80
CA GLY A 44 16.13 10.64 -8.49
C GLY A 44 16.08 10.09 -9.92
N ILE A 45 14.94 10.22 -10.61
CA ILE A 45 14.73 9.79 -11.99
C ILE A 45 14.40 10.96 -12.89
N SER A 46 14.44 10.77 -14.24
CA SER A 46 14.12 11.85 -15.16
C SER A 46 12.62 12.20 -15.17
N ALA A 47 12.30 13.49 -15.40
CA ALA A 47 10.91 13.93 -15.52
C ALA A 47 10.14 13.21 -16.66
N SER A 48 10.83 12.90 -17.76
CA SER A 48 10.27 12.13 -18.88
C SER A 48 9.89 10.70 -18.47
N SER A 49 10.78 10.01 -17.75
CA SER A 49 10.51 8.68 -17.18
C SER A 49 9.33 8.73 -16.23
N THR A 50 9.31 9.71 -15.32
CA THR A 50 8.22 9.90 -14.37
C THR A 50 6.89 10.11 -15.09
N GLN A 51 6.85 10.94 -16.12
CA GLN A 51 5.63 11.17 -16.89
C GLN A 51 5.14 9.90 -17.60
N HIS A 52 6.06 9.07 -18.11
CA HIS A 52 5.70 7.76 -18.67
C HIS A 52 5.06 6.85 -17.62
N HIS A 53 5.64 6.76 -16.43
CA HIS A 53 5.10 5.94 -15.33
C HIS A 53 3.74 6.46 -14.85
N ILE A 54 3.57 7.78 -14.72
CA ILE A 54 2.28 8.39 -14.38
C ILE A 54 1.20 8.02 -15.40
N LYS A 55 1.47 8.11 -16.72
CA LYS A 55 0.52 7.70 -17.75
C LYS A 55 0.08 6.25 -17.61
N LYS A 56 1.01 5.34 -17.30
CA LYS A 56 0.70 3.93 -17.04
C LYS A 56 -0.17 3.74 -15.80
N LEU A 57 0.07 4.49 -14.73
CA LEU A 57 -0.77 4.43 -13.53
C LEU A 57 -2.16 5.04 -13.75
N ILE A 58 -2.26 6.09 -14.57
CA ILE A 58 -3.54 6.66 -15.00
C ILE A 58 -4.34 5.64 -15.81
N SER A 59 -3.69 4.88 -16.71
CA SER A 59 -4.40 3.85 -17.51
C SER A 59 -5.01 2.73 -16.65
N LEU A 60 -4.47 2.49 -15.44
CA LEU A 60 -5.06 1.60 -14.44
C LEU A 60 -6.06 2.30 -13.51
N GLY A 61 -6.22 3.62 -13.62
CA GLY A 61 -7.09 4.39 -12.72
C GLY A 61 -6.54 4.55 -11.29
N LEU A 62 -5.23 4.40 -11.08
CA LEU A 62 -4.57 4.49 -9.78
C LEU A 62 -4.12 5.92 -9.42
N ILE A 63 -3.96 6.75 -10.42
CA ILE A 63 -3.60 8.17 -10.32
C ILE A 63 -4.60 8.97 -11.16
N GLU A 64 -4.94 10.15 -10.70
CA GLU A 64 -5.79 11.09 -11.45
C GLU A 64 -5.17 12.49 -11.49
N LEU A 65 -5.51 13.25 -12.51
CA LEU A 65 -5.20 14.67 -12.59
C LEU A 65 -6.04 15.40 -11.53
N ASP A 66 -5.38 16.15 -10.66
CA ASP A 66 -6.06 16.99 -9.68
C ASP A 66 -6.40 18.35 -10.28
N HIS A 67 -5.39 19.06 -10.73
CA HIS A 67 -5.54 20.38 -11.37
C HIS A 67 -4.36 20.71 -12.29
N THR A 68 -4.48 21.80 -12.98
CA THR A 68 -3.38 22.39 -13.74
C THR A 68 -3.15 23.82 -13.27
N GLU A 69 -1.87 24.25 -13.25
CA GLU A 69 -1.47 25.61 -12.87
C GLU A 69 -0.46 26.16 -13.87
N SER A 70 -0.54 27.46 -14.15
CA SER A 70 0.47 28.14 -14.99
C SER A 70 1.63 28.61 -14.11
N ILE A 71 2.80 28.00 -14.31
CA ILE A 71 4.04 28.34 -13.60
C ILE A 71 5.03 28.90 -14.62
N ASN A 72 5.37 30.19 -14.50
CA ASN A 72 6.29 30.89 -15.43
C ASN A 72 5.90 30.73 -16.92
N GLY A 73 4.60 30.76 -17.21
CA GLY A 73 4.09 30.64 -18.59
C GLY A 73 4.00 29.18 -19.10
N ILE A 74 4.35 28.18 -18.27
CA ILE A 74 4.24 26.75 -18.60
C ILE A 74 3.09 26.14 -17.81
N THR A 75 2.21 25.41 -18.46
CA THR A 75 1.14 24.68 -17.78
C THR A 75 1.70 23.43 -17.09
N ALA A 76 1.69 23.42 -15.77
CA ALA A 76 2.04 22.28 -14.94
C ALA A 76 0.78 21.49 -14.56
N SER A 77 0.83 20.16 -14.71
CA SER A 77 -0.23 19.24 -14.29
C SER A 77 0.12 18.63 -12.94
N PHE A 78 -0.81 18.68 -12.00
CA PHE A 78 -0.69 18.12 -10.67
C PHE A 78 -1.52 16.84 -10.57
N TYR A 79 -0.93 15.81 -10.02
CA TYR A 79 -1.52 14.47 -9.90
C TYR A 79 -1.65 14.06 -8.45
N LYS A 80 -2.68 13.28 -8.16
CA LYS A 80 -2.93 12.68 -6.83
C LYS A 80 -3.29 11.20 -6.97
N PRO A 81 -3.21 10.39 -5.89
CA PRO A 81 -3.73 9.04 -5.89
C PRO A 81 -5.24 9.06 -6.13
N ALA A 82 -5.74 8.16 -6.94
CA ALA A 82 -7.18 7.91 -7.03
C ALA A 82 -7.68 7.21 -5.76
N GLN A 83 -8.92 7.48 -5.37
CA GLN A 83 -9.55 6.86 -4.19
C GLN A 83 -10.08 5.46 -4.56
N VAL A 84 -9.17 4.49 -4.66
CA VAL A 84 -9.46 3.14 -5.10
C VAL A 84 -8.79 2.10 -4.19
N THR A 85 -9.38 0.92 -4.11
CA THR A 85 -8.77 -0.27 -3.53
C THR A 85 -8.33 -1.19 -4.65
N VAL A 86 -7.07 -1.61 -4.66
CA VAL A 86 -6.55 -2.58 -5.62
C VAL A 86 -6.75 -3.98 -5.05
N GLN A 87 -7.40 -4.85 -5.82
CA GLN A 87 -7.57 -6.26 -5.50
C GLN A 87 -6.70 -7.09 -6.45
N ILE A 88 -5.80 -7.88 -5.88
CA ILE A 88 -4.82 -8.66 -6.65
C ILE A 88 -5.38 -10.04 -7.05
N GLY A 89 -6.45 -10.50 -6.37
CA GLY A 89 -7.13 -11.76 -6.69
C GLY A 89 -6.22 -12.98 -6.53
N LEU A 90 -5.78 -13.26 -5.29
CA LEU A 90 -4.98 -14.45 -4.97
C LEU A 90 -5.73 -15.78 -5.13
N ASP A 91 -7.04 -15.71 -5.07
CA ASP A 91 -7.98 -16.85 -5.13
C ASP A 91 -8.18 -17.41 -6.53
N ARG A 92 -7.51 -16.86 -7.56
CA ARG A 92 -7.67 -17.29 -8.95
C ARG A 92 -6.44 -18.02 -9.45
N ASP A 93 -6.65 -19.22 -9.94
CA ASP A 93 -5.66 -19.99 -10.71
C ASP A 93 -5.64 -19.48 -12.18
N ASP A 94 -4.97 -18.35 -12.38
CA ASP A 94 -4.82 -17.69 -13.68
C ASP A 94 -3.39 -17.77 -14.23
N GLY A 95 -2.55 -18.63 -13.65
CA GLY A 95 -1.13 -18.76 -14.04
C GLY A 95 -0.26 -17.57 -13.58
N LEU A 96 -0.78 -16.65 -12.77
CA LEU A 96 -0.09 -15.45 -12.29
C LEU A 96 0.21 -15.50 -10.77
N VAL A 97 -0.03 -16.64 -10.14
CA VAL A 97 0.10 -16.83 -8.68
C VAL A 97 1.47 -16.39 -8.17
N GLN A 98 2.56 -16.81 -8.83
CA GLN A 98 3.92 -16.44 -8.43
C GLN A 98 4.17 -14.93 -8.50
N GLN A 99 3.67 -14.27 -9.56
CA GLN A 99 3.81 -12.81 -9.71
C GLN A 99 3.02 -12.06 -8.65
N LYS A 100 1.81 -12.52 -8.35
CA LYS A 100 0.95 -11.95 -7.32
C LYS A 100 1.56 -12.10 -5.94
N ASP A 101 2.11 -13.28 -5.63
CA ASP A 101 2.79 -13.56 -4.37
C ASP A 101 4.03 -12.66 -4.20
N ALA A 102 4.88 -12.56 -5.22
CA ALA A 102 6.03 -11.67 -5.21
C ALA A 102 5.64 -10.19 -4.96
N LEU A 103 4.54 -9.73 -5.55
CA LEU A 103 4.02 -8.38 -5.33
C LEU A 103 3.60 -8.15 -3.88
N ILE A 104 2.91 -9.13 -3.29
CA ILE A 104 2.48 -9.02 -1.89
C ILE A 104 3.66 -9.01 -0.95
N GLN A 105 4.62 -9.90 -1.16
CA GLN A 105 5.86 -9.93 -0.39
C GLN A 105 6.61 -8.59 -0.48
N ASP A 106 6.73 -8.02 -1.68
CA ASP A 106 7.35 -6.71 -1.90
C ASP A 106 6.61 -5.59 -1.17
N SER A 107 5.28 -5.61 -1.20
CA SER A 107 4.45 -4.61 -0.53
C SER A 107 4.61 -4.67 1.00
N ILE A 108 4.66 -5.86 1.57
CA ILE A 108 4.90 -6.08 3.01
C ILE A 108 6.32 -5.63 3.38
N ALA A 109 7.31 -6.02 2.59
CA ALA A 109 8.71 -5.64 2.79
C ALA A 109 8.87 -4.11 2.77
N GLN A 110 8.22 -3.41 1.86
CA GLN A 110 8.24 -1.94 1.78
C GLN A 110 7.71 -1.27 3.06
N VAL A 111 6.58 -1.72 3.58
CA VAL A 111 5.99 -1.19 4.83
C VAL A 111 6.93 -1.47 6.00
N TYR A 112 7.47 -2.68 6.08
CA TYR A 112 8.41 -3.07 7.14
C TYR A 112 9.70 -2.26 7.11
N ASP A 113 10.29 -2.03 5.93
CA ASP A 113 11.49 -1.23 5.77
C ASP A 113 11.24 0.25 6.10
N GLY A 114 10.10 0.79 5.72
CA GLY A 114 9.67 2.13 6.11
C GLY A 114 9.58 2.28 7.63
N PHE A 115 8.95 1.31 8.29
CA PHE A 115 8.88 1.25 9.75
C PHE A 115 10.28 1.20 10.39
N ARG A 116 11.15 0.28 9.95
CA ARG A 116 12.52 0.15 10.46
C ARG A 116 13.31 1.45 10.33
N GLN A 117 13.27 2.09 9.17
CA GLN A 117 13.98 3.35 8.93
C GLN A 117 13.48 4.46 9.85
N ARG A 118 12.17 4.52 10.08
CA ARG A 118 11.58 5.52 10.99
C ARG A 118 11.99 5.27 12.44
N MET A 119 11.95 4.01 12.89
CA MET A 119 12.38 3.64 14.24
C MET A 119 13.87 3.92 14.44
N LYS A 120 14.74 3.58 13.48
CA LYS A 120 16.17 3.89 13.54
C LYS A 120 16.42 5.39 13.69
N LYS A 121 15.81 6.23 12.84
CA LYS A 121 15.94 7.69 12.93
C LYS A 121 15.50 8.23 14.31
N ARG A 122 14.47 7.64 14.90
CA ARG A 122 14.02 8.06 16.23
C ARG A 122 14.95 7.62 17.34
N ILE A 123 15.50 6.42 17.27
CA ILE A 123 16.49 5.93 18.23
C ILE A 123 17.74 6.83 18.17
N ASP A 124 18.24 7.12 16.98
CA ASP A 124 19.44 7.98 16.78
C ASP A 124 19.23 9.43 17.31
N LEU A 125 18.00 9.93 17.28
CA LEU A 125 17.65 11.28 17.76
C LEU A 125 17.30 11.32 19.25
N SER A 126 17.24 10.18 19.95
CA SER A 126 16.74 10.11 21.33
C SER A 126 17.81 9.78 22.33
N VAL A 127 18.31 10.79 23.03
CA VAL A 127 19.18 10.60 24.20
C VAL A 127 18.39 10.43 25.51
N ASN A 128 17.12 10.84 25.57
CA ASN A 128 16.26 10.69 26.75
C ASN A 128 14.79 10.64 26.34
N ARG A 129 14.13 9.46 26.30
CA ARG A 129 12.72 9.35 25.89
C ARG A 129 11.86 8.43 26.73
N ASP A 130 10.61 8.92 26.92
CA ASP A 130 9.48 8.15 27.42
C ASP A 130 9.15 7.00 26.45
N PRO A 131 9.08 5.73 26.91
CA PRO A 131 8.66 4.58 26.10
C PRO A 131 7.31 4.79 25.39
N ASN A 132 6.38 5.54 25.96
CA ASN A 132 5.08 5.87 25.37
C ASN A 132 5.19 6.73 24.10
N GLU A 133 6.28 7.45 23.91
CA GLU A 133 6.53 8.23 22.70
C GLU A 133 6.88 7.35 21.50
N LEU A 134 7.45 6.18 21.72
CA LEU A 134 7.77 5.22 20.64
C LEU A 134 6.50 4.64 20.01
N GLN A 135 5.50 4.30 20.82
CA GLN A 135 4.20 3.78 20.33
C GLN A 135 3.46 4.77 19.44
N LYS A 136 3.61 6.09 19.65
CA LYS A 136 3.04 7.12 18.78
C LYS A 136 3.64 7.16 17.38
N SER A 137 4.66 6.36 17.10
CA SER A 137 5.38 6.37 15.81
C SER A 137 5.14 5.15 14.96
N GLY A 138 4.52 4.15 15.51
CA GLY A 138 4.22 2.88 14.89
C GLY A 138 4.56 1.72 15.82
N ASP A 139 3.92 0.59 15.57
CA ASP A 139 4.11 -0.65 16.31
C ASP A 139 3.97 -1.84 15.37
N ILE A 140 4.44 -3.01 15.82
CA ILE A 140 4.20 -4.30 15.17
C ILE A 140 3.44 -5.16 16.17
N LEU A 141 2.24 -5.56 15.78
CA LEU A 141 1.40 -6.46 16.56
C LEU A 141 1.45 -7.85 15.95
N THR A 142 1.85 -8.83 16.76
CA THR A 142 1.84 -10.24 16.38
C THR A 142 1.23 -11.07 17.51
N GLY A 143 0.54 -12.13 17.16
CA GLY A 143 -0.08 -13.01 18.16
C GLY A 143 -1.07 -13.98 17.55
N VAL A 144 -1.75 -14.73 18.41
CA VAL A 144 -2.87 -15.61 18.07
C VAL A 144 -4.08 -15.16 18.88
N ALA A 145 -5.19 -14.99 18.20
CA ALA A 145 -6.50 -14.78 18.80
C ALA A 145 -7.42 -15.93 18.40
N TYR A 146 -8.28 -16.35 19.30
CA TYR A 146 -9.28 -17.37 19.04
C TYR A 146 -10.59 -16.66 18.69
N LEU A 147 -10.99 -16.75 17.43
CA LEU A 147 -12.16 -16.08 16.89
C LEU A 147 -13.04 -17.10 16.16
N ASP A 148 -14.34 -16.96 16.32
CA ASP A 148 -15.27 -17.66 15.43
C ASP A 148 -15.40 -16.92 14.07
N ASP A 149 -16.16 -17.52 13.14
CA ASP A 149 -16.33 -16.96 11.78
C ASP A 149 -16.94 -15.55 11.80
N ASN A 150 -17.87 -15.28 12.71
CA ASN A 150 -18.50 -13.97 12.82
C ASN A 150 -17.54 -12.95 13.42
N GLU A 151 -16.84 -13.32 14.48
CA GLU A 151 -15.85 -12.47 15.16
C GLU A 151 -14.69 -12.11 14.23
N SER A 152 -14.21 -13.05 13.43
CA SER A 152 -13.15 -12.81 12.45
C SER A 152 -13.59 -11.85 11.34
N GLN A 153 -14.81 -12.00 10.83
CA GLN A 153 -15.40 -11.10 9.84
C GLN A 153 -15.65 -9.70 10.44
N GLU A 154 -16.16 -9.62 11.67
CA GLU A 154 -16.37 -8.35 12.36
C GLU A 154 -15.06 -7.58 12.56
N LEU A 155 -13.99 -8.25 12.99
CA LEU A 155 -12.66 -7.68 13.16
C LEU A 155 -12.15 -7.09 11.84
N MET A 156 -12.19 -7.87 10.76
CA MET A 156 -11.74 -7.40 9.44
C MET A 156 -12.59 -6.25 8.92
N HIS A 157 -13.91 -6.31 9.10
CA HIS A 157 -14.81 -5.24 8.72
C HIS A 157 -14.55 -3.95 9.52
N LEU A 158 -14.30 -4.06 10.81
CA LEU A 158 -13.95 -2.92 11.68
C LEU A 158 -12.68 -2.22 11.17
N ILE A 159 -11.62 -2.98 10.91
CA ILE A 159 -10.34 -2.45 10.46
C ILE A 159 -10.50 -1.75 9.10
N VAL A 160 -11.09 -2.44 8.12
CA VAL A 160 -11.29 -1.89 6.77
C VAL A 160 -12.16 -0.62 6.82
N SER A 161 -13.27 -0.65 7.54
CA SER A 161 -14.16 0.51 7.68
C SER A 161 -13.49 1.69 8.36
N TYR A 162 -12.64 1.43 9.36
CA TYR A 162 -11.87 2.48 10.02
C TYR A 162 -10.87 3.13 9.08
N ILE A 163 -10.12 2.33 8.33
CA ILE A 163 -9.16 2.81 7.35
C ILE A 163 -9.85 3.63 6.25
N GLU A 164 -10.96 3.14 5.69
CA GLU A 164 -11.70 3.83 4.62
C GLU A 164 -12.19 5.22 5.04
N LYS A 165 -12.57 5.39 6.30
CA LYS A 165 -12.96 6.70 6.86
C LYS A 165 -11.80 7.67 7.03
N HIS A 166 -10.54 7.20 6.94
CA HIS A 166 -9.34 7.99 7.22
C HIS A 166 -8.38 8.08 6.03
N THR A 167 -8.86 7.88 4.81
CA THR A 167 -8.04 7.93 3.59
C THR A 167 -7.71 9.35 3.12
N THR A 168 -8.40 10.37 3.65
CA THR A 168 -8.23 11.75 3.19
C THR A 168 -7.29 12.53 4.13
N PRO A 169 -6.28 13.24 3.58
CA PRO A 169 -5.45 14.16 4.36
C PRO A 169 -6.29 15.22 5.06
N GLY A 170 -5.82 15.71 6.21
CA GLY A 170 -6.53 16.74 6.98
C GLY A 170 -5.63 17.37 8.04
N ALA A 171 -6.07 18.49 8.60
CA ALA A 171 -5.33 19.19 9.63
C ALA A 171 -5.09 18.29 10.85
N GLY A 172 -3.83 18.20 11.30
CA GLY A 172 -3.43 17.35 12.42
C GLY A 172 -3.40 15.85 12.12
N ARG A 173 -3.64 15.44 10.87
CA ARG A 173 -3.52 14.04 10.44
C ARG A 173 -2.17 13.79 9.79
N HIS A 174 -1.57 12.67 10.11
CA HIS A 174 -0.30 12.22 9.53
C HIS A 174 -0.50 10.92 8.74
N PRO A 175 0.25 10.71 7.64
CA PRO A 175 0.15 9.46 6.88
C PRO A 175 0.71 8.30 7.71
N TRP A 176 -0.07 7.22 7.77
CA TRP A 176 0.32 5.94 8.36
C TRP A 176 0.33 4.87 7.28
N GLU A 177 1.48 4.24 7.08
CA GLU A 177 1.60 3.05 6.24
C GLU A 177 1.35 1.82 7.11
N PHE A 178 0.62 0.85 6.58
CA PHE A 178 0.30 -0.38 7.29
C PHE A 178 0.30 -1.57 6.33
N ALA A 179 0.60 -2.74 6.86
CA ALA A 179 0.30 -4.04 6.26
C ALA A 179 -0.37 -4.89 7.34
N LEU A 180 -1.47 -5.52 6.99
CA LEU A 180 -2.21 -6.42 7.88
C LEU A 180 -2.28 -7.77 7.21
N ILE A 181 -1.88 -8.81 7.94
CA ILE A 181 -2.05 -10.21 7.56
C ILE A 181 -2.78 -10.88 8.72
N ALA A 182 -3.95 -11.42 8.43
CA ALA A 182 -4.71 -12.27 9.35
C ALA A 182 -5.31 -13.41 8.54
N TYR A 183 -5.20 -14.63 9.07
CA TYR A 183 -5.70 -15.82 8.41
C TYR A 183 -6.09 -16.84 9.48
N ASN A 184 -6.96 -17.78 9.11
CA ASN A 184 -7.24 -18.94 9.97
C ASN A 184 -6.01 -19.85 9.96
N ALA A 185 -5.39 -20.03 11.14
CA ALA A 185 -4.19 -20.85 11.32
C ALA A 185 -4.52 -22.29 11.75
N GLU A 186 -5.79 -22.67 11.74
CA GLU A 186 -6.20 -24.06 11.99
C GLU A 186 -5.67 -24.96 10.86
N GLU A 187 -4.95 -26.02 11.23
CA GLU A 187 -4.49 -27.00 10.24
C GLU A 187 -5.71 -27.74 9.69
N GLU A 188 -5.91 -27.73 8.38
CA GLU A 188 -6.84 -28.64 7.73
C GLU A 188 -6.37 -30.06 8.03
N LEU A 189 -7.13 -30.76 8.88
CA LEU A 189 -6.90 -32.18 9.10
C LEU A 189 -7.04 -32.87 7.74
N SER A 190 -5.91 -33.25 7.15
CA SER A 190 -5.94 -34.08 5.96
C SER A 190 -6.78 -35.31 6.31
N ASP A 191 -7.90 -35.49 5.60
CA ASP A 191 -8.68 -36.73 5.64
C ASP A 191 -7.73 -37.90 5.37
N GLY A 192 -7.16 -38.42 6.42
CA GLY A 192 -6.32 -39.60 6.41
C GLY A 192 -7.18 -40.76 5.99
N GLY A 193 -6.90 -41.22 4.78
CA GLY A 193 -7.64 -42.28 4.10
C GLY A 193 -8.07 -43.41 5.03
N SER A 194 -9.33 -43.71 4.95
CA SER A 194 -9.89 -44.98 5.38
C SER A 194 -9.19 -46.12 4.65
N THR A 195 -8.17 -46.67 5.25
CA THR A 195 -7.70 -48.00 4.90
C THR A 195 -8.73 -48.99 5.50
N ASN A 196 -9.62 -49.45 4.64
CA ASN A 196 -10.39 -50.66 4.91
C ASN A 196 -9.42 -51.85 5.07
N GLU A 197 -9.41 -52.45 6.22
CA GLU A 197 -9.15 -53.88 6.40
C GLU A 197 -10.49 -54.66 6.46
#